data_6d7b8b16f3092aa55c338d023f9049fb
#
_entry.id   6d7b8b16f3092aa55c338d023f9049fb
#
_cell.length_a   1.000
_cell.length_b   1.000
_cell.length_c   1.000
_cell.angle_alpha   90.00
_cell.angle_beta   90.00
_cell.angle_gamma   90.00
#
_symmetry.space_group_name_H-M   'P 1'
#
loop_
_entity.id
_entity.type
_entity.pdbx_description
1 polymer ?
#
loop_
_entity_poly.entity_id
_entity_poly.type
_entity_poly.pdbx_seq_one_letter_code
_entity_poly.pdbx_strand_id
1 'polypeptide(L)'
;MRFDLGEYSVETDGDNFYIAETAVVLGRVKLCKDASIWFGAVLRGDTELITVGQGSNVQDGTVIHTDIGFPVDIGKDVTVGHQAKLHGCTIGDGSLIGINAVVLN
;
A
#
# COMPACT_ATOMS: atom_id res chain seq x y z
N MET A 1 -4.60 -6.32 -9.58
CA MET A 1 -3.83 -6.15 -10.83
C MET A 1 -2.68 -5.19 -10.64
N ARG A 2 -1.52 -5.52 -11.18
CA ARG A 2 -0.34 -4.66 -11.17
C ARG A 2 -0.23 -3.91 -12.48
N PHE A 3 0.08 -2.62 -12.42
CA PHE A 3 0.27 -1.80 -13.61
C PHE A 3 1.61 -1.06 -13.52
N ASP A 4 2.33 -1.05 -14.63
CA ASP A 4 3.50 -0.19 -14.77
C ASP A 4 3.06 1.24 -15.07
N LEU A 5 3.88 2.19 -14.66
CA LEU A 5 3.71 3.60 -14.99
C LEU A 5 5.03 4.11 -15.61
N GLY A 6 5.09 4.17 -16.94
CA GLY A 6 6.34 4.47 -17.63
C GLY A 6 7.41 3.46 -17.28
N GLU A 7 8.52 3.93 -16.71
CA GLU A 7 9.64 3.08 -16.27
C GLU A 7 9.45 2.46 -14.88
N TYR A 8 8.39 2.85 -14.16
CA TYR A 8 8.15 2.38 -12.81
C TYR A 8 7.27 1.15 -12.80
N SER A 9 7.73 0.10 -12.12
CA SER A 9 7.01 -1.15 -11.94
C SER A 9 6.85 -1.47 -10.47
N VAL A 10 5.82 -2.24 -10.14
CA VAL A 10 5.65 -2.75 -8.78
C VAL A 10 6.79 -3.69 -8.46
N GLU A 11 7.50 -3.41 -7.35
CA GLU A 11 8.59 -4.24 -6.84
C GLU A 11 8.08 -5.17 -5.76
N THR A 12 8.62 -6.40 -5.70
CA THR A 12 8.27 -7.39 -4.68
C THR A 12 9.51 -8.05 -4.14
N ASP A 13 9.47 -8.46 -2.87
CA ASP A 13 10.51 -9.28 -2.25
C ASP A 13 10.18 -10.77 -2.51
N GLY A 14 10.53 -11.26 -3.70
CA GLY A 14 10.21 -12.63 -4.09
C GLY A 14 8.73 -12.83 -4.38
N ASP A 15 8.24 -14.06 -4.14
CA ASP A 15 6.89 -14.46 -4.56
C ASP A 15 5.88 -14.52 -3.41
N ASN A 16 6.31 -14.26 -2.18
CA ASN A 16 5.43 -14.32 -1.01
C ASN A 16 4.72 -13.00 -0.80
N PHE A 17 3.71 -12.76 -1.58
CA PHE A 17 2.79 -11.63 -1.44
C PHE A 17 1.44 -12.01 -2.03
N TYR A 18 0.41 -11.24 -1.71
CA TYR A 18 -0.91 -11.45 -2.27
C TYR A 18 -1.49 -10.13 -2.77
N ILE A 19 -1.99 -10.13 -3.98
CA ILE A 19 -2.77 -9.01 -4.54
C ILE A 19 -4.09 -9.60 -5.02
N ALA A 20 -5.20 -9.16 -4.39
CA ALA A 20 -6.52 -9.60 -4.79
C ALA A 20 -6.83 -9.20 -6.24
N GLU A 21 -7.65 -9.98 -6.91
CA GLU A 21 -7.96 -9.80 -8.33
C GLU A 21 -8.50 -8.41 -8.64
N THR A 22 -9.31 -7.83 -7.76
CA THR A 22 -9.91 -6.51 -7.96
C THR A 22 -9.10 -5.36 -7.38
N ALA A 23 -7.99 -5.64 -6.71
CA ALA A 23 -7.10 -4.59 -6.24
C ALA A 23 -6.29 -4.01 -7.40
N VAL A 24 -5.97 -2.72 -7.31
CA VAL A 24 -5.15 -2.02 -8.30
C VAL A 24 -3.87 -1.54 -7.62
N VAL A 25 -2.73 -1.98 -8.12
CA VAL A 25 -1.41 -1.57 -7.64
C VAL A 25 -0.63 -1.00 -8.81
N LEU A 26 -0.33 0.28 -8.75
CA LEU A 26 0.17 1.05 -9.89
C LEU A 26 1.46 1.77 -9.58
N GLY A 27 2.48 1.57 -10.43
CA GLY A 27 3.68 2.39 -10.48
C GLY A 27 4.67 2.12 -9.37
N ARG A 28 5.06 3.17 -8.64
CA ARG A 28 6.11 3.13 -7.61
C ARG A 28 5.56 2.55 -6.32
N VAL A 29 5.42 1.23 -6.29
CA VAL A 29 4.96 0.49 -5.12
C VAL A 29 5.93 -0.65 -4.85
N LYS A 30 6.29 -0.81 -3.57
CA LYS A 30 7.10 -1.94 -3.10
C LYS A 30 6.30 -2.76 -2.11
N LEU A 31 6.11 -4.04 -2.42
CA LEU A 31 5.48 -5.01 -1.51
C LEU A 31 6.56 -5.89 -0.92
N CYS A 32 6.72 -5.82 0.40
CA CYS A 32 7.67 -6.66 1.11
C CYS A 32 7.09 -8.07 1.32
N LYS A 33 7.92 -8.98 1.82
CA LYS A 33 7.54 -10.38 2.04
C LYS A 33 6.27 -10.46 2.89
N ASP A 34 5.36 -11.34 2.51
CA ASP A 34 4.09 -11.59 3.19
C ASP A 34 3.14 -10.38 3.27
N ALA A 35 3.35 -9.37 2.43
CA ALA A 35 2.39 -8.28 2.29
C ALA A 35 1.15 -8.77 1.55
N SER A 36 -0.02 -8.22 1.89
CA SER A 36 -1.27 -8.57 1.22
C SER A 36 -2.13 -7.35 0.96
N ILE A 37 -2.67 -7.29 -0.26
CA ILE A 37 -3.52 -6.19 -0.74
C ILE A 37 -4.85 -6.81 -1.13
N TRP A 38 -5.92 -6.33 -0.52
CA TRP A 38 -7.22 -7.00 -0.59
C TRP A 38 -8.17 -6.35 -1.58
N PHE A 39 -9.38 -6.89 -1.69
CA PHE A 39 -10.31 -6.59 -2.78
C PHE A 39 -10.67 -5.11 -2.86
N GLY A 40 -10.59 -4.55 -4.05
CA GLY A 40 -10.96 -3.16 -4.31
C GLY A 40 -10.00 -2.11 -3.76
N ALA A 41 -8.91 -2.51 -3.11
CA ALA A 41 -7.91 -1.55 -2.67
C ALA A 41 -7.18 -0.94 -3.87
N VAL A 42 -6.77 0.33 -3.74
CA VAL A 42 -6.04 1.06 -4.78
C VAL A 42 -4.78 1.67 -4.16
N LEU A 43 -3.63 1.25 -4.68
CA LEU A 43 -2.33 1.81 -4.32
C LEU A 43 -1.78 2.51 -5.56
N ARG A 44 -1.81 3.83 -5.56
CA ARG A 44 -1.40 4.61 -6.72
C ARG A 44 -0.09 5.34 -6.44
N GLY A 45 1.02 4.71 -6.84
CA GLY A 45 2.37 5.26 -6.68
C GLY A 45 2.81 6.06 -7.90
N ASP A 46 2.10 7.13 -8.21
CA ASP A 46 2.36 7.95 -9.39
C ASP A 46 3.20 9.19 -9.10
N THR A 47 3.42 9.53 -7.84
CA THR A 47 4.20 10.71 -7.43
C THR A 47 5.40 10.32 -6.58
N GLU A 48 5.21 9.57 -5.52
CA GLU A 48 6.27 9.05 -4.64
C GLU A 48 6.05 7.56 -4.39
N LEU A 49 7.02 6.93 -3.71
CA LEU A 49 6.98 5.49 -3.42
C LEU A 49 5.94 5.17 -2.35
N ILE A 50 5.21 4.08 -2.55
CA ILE A 50 4.39 3.43 -1.53
C ILE A 50 5.09 2.13 -1.14
N THR A 51 5.43 1.98 0.14
CA THR A 51 6.02 0.74 0.65
C THR A 51 5.03 0.07 1.60
N VAL A 52 4.74 -1.21 1.36
CA VAL A 52 3.97 -2.04 2.28
C VAL A 52 4.93 -3.02 2.94
N GLY A 53 5.16 -2.84 4.23
CA GLY A 53 6.15 -3.59 5.00
C GLY A 53 5.81 -5.07 5.16
N GLN A 54 6.80 -5.83 5.61
CA GLN A 54 6.69 -7.27 5.79
C GLN A 54 5.52 -7.64 6.71
N GLY A 55 4.69 -8.58 6.29
CA GLY A 55 3.57 -9.07 7.08
C GLY A 55 2.40 -8.11 7.21
N SER A 56 2.44 -6.97 6.54
CA SER A 56 1.37 -5.96 6.60
C SER A 56 0.26 -6.27 5.61
N ASN A 57 -0.95 -5.86 5.97
CA ASN A 57 -2.11 -6.04 5.10
C ASN A 57 -2.83 -4.71 4.85
N VAL A 58 -3.28 -4.54 3.62
CA VAL A 58 -4.09 -3.41 3.19
C VAL A 58 -5.45 -3.97 2.79
N GLN A 59 -6.45 -3.71 3.60
CA GLN A 59 -7.72 -4.37 3.48
C GLN A 59 -8.64 -3.73 2.44
N ASP A 60 -9.79 -4.35 2.26
CA ASP A 60 -10.72 -4.07 1.17
C ASP A 60 -11.09 -2.59 1.06
N GLY A 61 -11.04 -2.06 -0.16
CA GLY A 61 -11.49 -0.69 -0.45
C GLY A 61 -10.58 0.43 0.06
N THR A 62 -9.42 0.11 0.61
CA THR A 62 -8.45 1.11 1.06
C THR A 62 -7.85 1.83 -0.14
N VAL A 63 -7.64 3.14 0.00
CA VAL A 63 -6.97 3.96 -1.02
C VAL A 63 -5.69 4.54 -0.46
N ILE A 64 -4.58 4.30 -1.13
CA ILE A 64 -3.27 4.82 -0.75
C ILE A 64 -2.71 5.64 -1.89
N HIS A 65 -2.33 6.87 -1.58
CA HIS A 65 -1.73 7.79 -2.53
C HIS A 65 -0.62 8.59 -1.86
N THR A 66 0.18 9.26 -2.65
CA THR A 66 1.35 10.01 -2.21
C THR A 66 1.27 11.45 -2.66
N ASP A 67 2.14 12.29 -2.12
CA ASP A 67 2.30 13.66 -2.55
C ASP A 67 3.79 13.92 -2.78
N ILE A 68 4.14 14.97 -3.50
CA ILE A 68 5.55 15.33 -3.74
C ILE A 68 6.24 15.56 -2.40
N GLY A 69 7.32 14.81 -2.15
CA GLY A 69 8.06 14.85 -0.89
C GLY A 69 7.42 14.06 0.26
N PHE A 70 6.26 13.44 0.02
CA PHE A 70 5.53 12.68 1.04
C PHE A 70 5.20 11.27 0.53
N PRO A 71 6.15 10.33 0.59
CA PRO A 71 5.87 8.92 0.30
C PRO A 71 4.96 8.32 1.36
N VAL A 72 4.39 7.15 1.08
CA VAL A 72 3.72 6.33 2.09
C VAL A 72 4.64 5.18 2.48
N ASP A 73 4.94 5.08 3.76
CA ASP A 73 5.79 4.02 4.29
C ASP A 73 5.02 3.29 5.40
N ILE A 74 4.54 2.10 5.08
CA ILE A 74 3.85 1.23 6.03
C ILE A 74 4.87 0.23 6.58
N GLY A 75 5.04 0.23 7.89
CA GLY A 75 5.98 -0.64 8.58
C GLY A 75 5.59 -2.12 8.52
N LYS A 76 6.21 -2.91 9.42
CA LYS A 76 6.00 -4.36 9.52
C LYS A 76 4.76 -4.66 10.36
N ASP A 77 4.07 -5.75 10.00
CA ASP A 77 2.94 -6.28 10.77
C ASP A 77 1.86 -5.24 11.07
N VAL A 78 1.62 -4.36 10.12
CA VAL A 78 0.58 -3.33 10.19
C VAL A 78 -0.71 -3.86 9.59
N THR A 79 -1.83 -3.58 10.25
CA THR A 79 -3.16 -3.82 9.70
C THR A 79 -3.76 -2.49 9.28
N VAL A 80 -4.04 -2.34 7.99
CA VAL A 80 -4.79 -1.19 7.47
C VAL A 80 -6.22 -1.64 7.22
N GLY A 81 -7.13 -1.17 8.05
CA GLY A 81 -8.53 -1.59 8.03
C GLY A 81 -9.27 -1.19 6.75
N HIS A 82 -10.43 -1.80 6.55
CA HIS A 82 -11.24 -1.60 5.35
C HIS A 82 -11.54 -0.13 5.10
N GLN A 83 -11.45 0.29 3.85
CA GLN A 83 -11.82 1.63 3.39
C GLN A 83 -11.04 2.77 4.07
N ALA A 84 -9.90 2.49 4.65
CA ALA A 84 -9.02 3.54 5.15
C ALA A 84 -8.40 4.33 3.98
N LYS A 85 -8.01 5.56 4.25
CA LYS A 85 -7.31 6.41 3.28
C LYS A 85 -5.98 6.82 3.89
N LEU A 86 -4.89 6.46 3.22
CA LEU A 86 -3.55 6.85 3.61
C LEU A 86 -2.96 7.73 2.52
N HIS A 87 -2.50 8.91 2.88
CA HIS A 87 -1.96 9.85 1.92
C HIS A 87 -0.69 10.48 2.47
N GLY A 88 0.46 10.16 1.85
CA GLY A 88 1.73 10.79 2.17
C GLY A 88 2.15 10.66 3.63
N CYS A 89 2.01 9.48 4.23
CA CYS A 89 2.22 9.30 5.67
C CYS A 89 3.11 8.09 5.97
N THR A 90 3.62 8.04 7.19
CA THR A 90 4.40 6.92 7.73
C THR A 90 3.61 6.23 8.83
N ILE A 91 3.45 4.93 8.71
CA ILE A 91 2.75 4.09 9.69
C ILE A 91 3.78 3.19 10.36
N GLY A 92 3.91 3.31 11.68
CA GLY A 92 4.89 2.54 12.45
C GLY A 92 4.54 1.05 12.53
N ASP A 93 5.56 0.24 12.83
CA ASP A 93 5.41 -1.22 12.95
C ASP A 93 4.32 -1.60 13.94
N GLY A 94 3.56 -2.64 13.62
CA GLY A 94 2.53 -3.19 14.51
C GLY A 94 1.30 -2.32 14.69
N SER A 95 1.16 -1.23 13.95
CA SER A 95 0.01 -0.33 14.07
C SER A 95 -1.27 -0.97 13.53
N LEU A 96 -2.39 -0.54 14.07
CA LEU A 96 -3.71 -0.83 13.55
C LEU A 96 -4.38 0.47 13.10
N ILE A 97 -4.60 0.59 11.81
CA ILE A 97 -5.37 1.70 11.25
C ILE A 97 -6.83 1.23 11.16
N GLY A 98 -7.70 1.91 11.87
CA GLY A 98 -9.10 1.49 11.96
C GLY A 98 -9.86 1.62 10.65
N ILE A 99 -11.00 0.93 10.58
CA ILE A 99 -11.91 1.00 9.43
C ILE A 99 -12.33 2.44 9.17
N ASN A 100 -12.28 2.87 7.91
CA ASN A 100 -12.62 4.23 7.46
C ASN A 100 -11.73 5.35 8.01
N ALA A 101 -10.60 5.04 8.62
CA ALA A 101 -9.68 6.06 9.09
C ALA A 101 -9.10 6.85 7.91
N VAL A 102 -8.76 8.12 8.17
CA VAL A 102 -8.09 8.99 7.19
C VAL A 102 -6.80 9.49 7.83
N VAL A 103 -5.67 9.19 7.20
CA VAL A 103 -4.35 9.63 7.64
C VAL A 103 -3.72 10.41 6.49
N LEU A 104 -3.45 11.68 6.73
CA LEU A 104 -2.90 12.60 5.72
C LEU A 104 -1.42 12.89 5.98
N ASN A 105 -0.80 13.62 5.03
CA ASN A 105 0.60 14.02 5.12
C ASN A 105 0.93 14.70 6.44
#